data_6f108cbd4c135f856e3395b8923e2653
#
_entry.id   6f108cbd4c135f856e3395b8923e2653
#
_cell.length_a   1.000
_cell.length_b   1.000
_cell.length_c   1.000
_cell.angle_alpha   90.00
_cell.angle_beta   90.00
_cell.angle_gamma   90.00
#
_symmetry.space_group_name_H-M   'P 1'
#
loop_
_entity.id
_entity.type
_entity.pdbx_description
1 polymer ?
#
loop_
_entity_poly.entity_id
_entity_poly.type
_entity_poly.pdbx_seq_one_letter_code
_entity_poly.pdbx_strand_id
1 'polypeptide(L)'
;MRVSTLLILMILAVVSVRSQQAGLAHQPVESHVVPLKKFSPEHRFETVSGDPAISGAPFVIRIHAEAGYIIMPHTHPIDENIVVLKGTWALGMGERYNPQALEPMEVGTFGLSPKKMAHFALSKTYTILQIHGIGPFTTQWVVPVYRLTDKGVLLQTSAAEPGHPAPTSPLGCFLLKLGDRVRGNSGEGVVVEVQCTPGQLTQYRVQKPDGDHFWAQRDELNAKPPN
;
A
#
# COMPACT_ATOMS: atom_id res chain seq x y z
N MET A 1 -74.97 -54.01 14.11
CA MET A 1 -73.61 -53.55 14.35
C MET A 1 -73.07 -52.81 13.08
N ARG A 2 -72.97 -51.55 13.12
CA ARG A 2 -72.46 -50.77 11.97
C ARG A 2 -70.99 -50.28 12.30
N VAL A 3 -70.04 -50.77 11.50
CA VAL A 3 -68.68 -50.41 11.64
C VAL A 3 -68.40 -49.16 10.71
N SER A 4 -68.23 -48.03 11.30
CA SER A 4 -67.86 -46.80 10.56
C SER A 4 -66.33 -46.76 10.30
N THR A 5 -65.99 -46.86 9.03
CA THR A 5 -64.60 -46.73 8.58
C THR A 5 -64.26 -45.26 8.44
N LEU A 6 -63.41 -44.75 9.32
CA LEU A 6 -62.90 -43.37 9.28
C LEU A 6 -61.74 -43.29 8.26
N LEU A 7 -61.96 -42.62 7.14
CA LEU A 7 -60.94 -42.38 6.12
C LEU A 7 -60.12 -41.15 6.52
N ILE A 8 -58.90 -41.36 6.98
CA ILE A 8 -57.96 -40.23 7.28
C ILE A 8 -57.27 -39.83 5.98
N LEU A 9 -57.64 -38.68 5.48
CA LEU A 9 -57.01 -38.04 4.32
C LEU A 9 -55.73 -37.32 4.81
N MET A 10 -54.56 -37.93 4.61
CA MET A 10 -53.29 -37.23 4.78
C MET A 10 -53.04 -36.28 3.58
N ILE A 11 -53.19 -35.01 3.81
CA ILE A 11 -52.77 -33.99 2.86
C ILE A 11 -51.29 -33.77 3.03
N LEU A 12 -50.46 -34.28 2.11
CA LEU A 12 -49.05 -33.97 1.99
C LEU A 12 -48.89 -32.55 1.41
N ALA A 13 -48.64 -31.58 2.27
CA ALA A 13 -48.25 -30.26 1.84
C ALA A 13 -46.78 -30.32 1.35
N VAL A 14 -46.61 -30.36 0.04
CA VAL A 14 -45.29 -30.18 -0.58
C VAL A 14 -44.92 -28.72 -0.43
N VAL A 15 -44.11 -28.41 0.58
CA VAL A 15 -43.48 -27.09 0.71
C VAL A 15 -42.38 -27.03 -0.34
N SER A 16 -42.66 -26.38 -1.48
CA SER A 16 -41.65 -26.02 -2.46
C SER A 16 -40.80 -24.93 -1.88
N VAL A 17 -39.64 -25.30 -1.30
CA VAL A 17 -38.58 -24.33 -0.99
C VAL A 17 -38.02 -23.84 -2.31
N ARG A 18 -38.58 -22.73 -2.82
CA ARG A 18 -37.90 -21.94 -3.87
C ARG A 18 -36.64 -21.34 -3.24
N SER A 19 -35.50 -21.94 -3.51
CA SER A 19 -34.20 -21.32 -3.37
C SER A 19 -34.24 -20.02 -4.19
N GLN A 20 -34.45 -18.88 -3.52
CA GLN A 20 -34.13 -17.58 -4.08
C GLN A 20 -32.61 -17.50 -4.13
N GLN A 21 -32.01 -18.05 -5.20
CA GLN A 21 -30.74 -17.51 -5.67
C GLN A 21 -31.04 -16.05 -6.06
N ALA A 22 -30.76 -15.14 -5.13
CA ALA A 22 -30.56 -13.76 -5.47
C ALA A 22 -29.33 -13.75 -6.38
N GLY A 23 -29.57 -13.92 -7.68
CA GLY A 23 -28.58 -13.65 -8.69
C GLY A 23 -28.12 -12.21 -8.42
N LEU A 24 -26.90 -12.04 -8.00
CA LEU A 24 -26.22 -10.76 -8.08
C LEU A 24 -26.40 -10.33 -9.55
N ALA A 25 -27.39 -9.47 -9.79
CA ALA A 25 -27.59 -8.89 -11.10
C ALA A 25 -26.26 -8.22 -11.45
N HIS A 26 -25.53 -8.87 -12.37
CA HIS A 26 -24.32 -8.30 -12.91
C HIS A 26 -24.72 -6.97 -13.58
N GLN A 27 -24.54 -5.87 -12.84
CA GLN A 27 -24.69 -4.55 -13.43
C GLN A 27 -23.68 -4.47 -14.57
N PRO A 28 -24.09 -4.18 -15.79
CA PRO A 28 -23.15 -4.04 -16.89
C PRO A 28 -22.18 -2.92 -16.51
N VAL A 29 -20.92 -3.30 -16.27
CA VAL A 29 -19.85 -2.33 -16.07
C VAL A 29 -19.62 -1.70 -17.44
N GLU A 30 -19.87 -0.41 -17.56
CA GLU A 30 -19.52 0.31 -18.79
C GLU A 30 -18.01 0.18 -19.03
N SER A 31 -17.66 -0.26 -20.25
CA SER A 31 -16.27 -0.30 -20.67
C SER A 31 -15.72 1.13 -20.70
N HIS A 32 -14.65 1.37 -19.96
CA HIS A 32 -13.98 2.67 -19.96
C HIS A 32 -12.47 2.50 -20.02
N VAL A 33 -11.79 3.47 -20.63
CA VAL A 33 -10.34 3.54 -20.72
C VAL A 33 -9.82 4.55 -19.72
N VAL A 34 -8.94 4.10 -18.81
CA VAL A 34 -8.30 4.97 -17.82
C VAL A 34 -6.82 5.12 -18.18
N PRO A 35 -6.42 6.26 -18.77
CA PRO A 35 -5.03 6.50 -19.12
C PRO A 35 -4.16 6.65 -17.86
N LEU A 36 -2.83 6.51 -18.00
CA LEU A 36 -1.90 6.84 -16.95
C LEU A 36 -1.87 8.34 -16.73
N LYS A 37 -2.13 8.78 -15.49
CA LYS A 37 -2.00 10.19 -15.10
C LYS A 37 -0.54 10.56 -14.88
N LYS A 38 -0.24 11.85 -15.01
CA LYS A 38 1.03 12.39 -14.54
C LYS A 38 1.04 12.39 -13.01
N PHE A 39 2.22 12.16 -12.44
CA PHE A 39 2.41 12.26 -10.99
C PHE A 39 2.06 13.65 -10.48
N SER A 40 1.33 13.70 -9.38
CA SER A 40 1.35 14.82 -8.44
C SER A 40 1.37 14.25 -7.02
N PRO A 41 1.89 14.98 -6.03
CA PRO A 41 1.91 14.51 -4.64
C PRO A 41 0.53 14.09 -4.11
N GLU A 42 -0.53 14.73 -4.62
CA GLU A 42 -1.92 14.47 -4.27
C GLU A 42 -2.44 13.17 -4.95
N HIS A 43 -1.79 12.72 -6.03
CA HIS A 43 -2.17 11.52 -6.79
C HIS A 43 -1.18 10.36 -6.62
N ARG A 44 -0.50 10.30 -5.48
CA ARG A 44 0.38 9.14 -5.18
C ARG A 44 -0.39 7.83 -5.19
N PHE A 45 -1.69 7.88 -4.90
CA PHE A 45 -2.60 6.75 -4.86
C PHE A 45 -3.85 7.08 -5.68
N GLU A 46 -4.12 6.30 -6.73
CA GLU A 46 -5.25 6.49 -7.63
C GLU A 46 -6.13 5.24 -7.63
N THR A 47 -7.41 5.38 -7.29
CA THR A 47 -8.40 4.33 -7.56
C THR A 47 -8.79 4.37 -9.03
N VAL A 48 -8.54 3.26 -9.74
CA VAL A 48 -8.85 3.10 -11.17
C VAL A 48 -10.22 2.46 -11.35
N SER A 49 -10.56 1.48 -10.50
CA SER A 49 -11.83 0.77 -10.56
C SER A 49 -12.15 0.18 -9.20
N GLY A 50 -13.42 0.11 -8.85
CA GLY A 50 -13.91 -0.39 -7.57
C GLY A 50 -13.55 0.51 -6.40
N ASP A 51 -13.69 -0.03 -5.19
CA ASP A 51 -13.30 0.64 -3.95
C ASP A 51 -12.46 -0.33 -3.10
N PRO A 52 -11.16 -0.02 -2.87
CA PRO A 52 -10.28 -0.89 -2.09
C PRO A 52 -10.70 -1.05 -0.62
N ALA A 53 -11.58 -0.20 -0.10
CA ALA A 53 -12.06 -0.31 1.28
C ALA A 53 -13.19 -1.33 1.46
N ILE A 54 -13.90 -1.69 0.39
CA ILE A 54 -15.08 -2.57 0.47
C ILE A 54 -14.66 -4.04 0.54
N SER A 55 -15.08 -4.72 1.60
CA SER A 55 -14.85 -6.15 1.79
C SER A 55 -15.56 -6.99 0.71
N GLY A 56 -14.83 -7.92 0.10
CA GLY A 56 -15.35 -8.82 -0.92
C GLY A 56 -15.52 -8.20 -2.31
N ALA A 57 -15.28 -6.90 -2.48
CA ALA A 57 -15.37 -6.22 -3.76
C ALA A 57 -14.02 -6.21 -4.50
N PRO A 58 -14.02 -6.40 -5.83
CA PRO A 58 -12.81 -6.24 -6.63
C PRO A 58 -12.40 -4.76 -6.72
N PHE A 59 -11.10 -4.51 -6.75
CA PHE A 59 -10.56 -3.17 -6.94
C PHE A 59 -9.32 -3.18 -7.83
N VAL A 60 -9.05 -2.05 -8.44
CA VAL A 60 -7.80 -1.73 -9.13
C VAL A 60 -7.34 -0.35 -8.69
N ILE A 61 -6.12 -0.25 -8.21
CA ILE A 61 -5.48 1.00 -7.83
C ILE A 61 -4.15 1.15 -8.58
N ARG A 62 -3.68 2.39 -8.69
CA ARG A 62 -2.33 2.71 -9.14
C ARG A 62 -1.58 3.46 -8.03
N ILE A 63 -0.32 3.10 -7.86
CA ILE A 63 0.58 3.76 -6.94
C ILE A 63 1.71 4.39 -7.74
N HIS A 64 1.99 5.66 -7.46
CA HIS A 64 3.12 6.39 -8.00
C HIS A 64 4.18 6.51 -6.92
N ALA A 65 5.36 5.97 -7.19
CA ALA A 65 6.49 5.98 -6.28
C ALA A 65 7.67 6.73 -6.91
N GLU A 66 8.20 7.70 -6.19
CA GLU A 66 9.39 8.45 -6.61
C GLU A 66 10.65 7.58 -6.51
N ALA A 67 11.67 7.90 -7.29
CA ALA A 67 12.94 7.20 -7.25
C ALA A 67 13.56 7.24 -5.83
N GLY A 68 14.09 6.11 -5.38
CA GLY A 68 14.70 5.94 -4.06
C GLY A 68 13.72 5.68 -2.92
N TYR A 69 12.39 5.75 -3.15
CA TYR A 69 11.42 5.52 -2.09
C TYR A 69 11.41 4.07 -1.63
N ILE A 70 11.65 3.86 -0.34
CA ILE A 70 11.60 2.56 0.31
C ILE A 70 10.29 2.46 1.09
N ILE A 71 9.51 1.42 0.81
CA ILE A 71 8.38 1.01 1.64
C ILE A 71 8.89 0.00 2.65
N MET A 72 8.77 0.35 3.93
CA MET A 72 9.21 -0.50 5.04
C MET A 72 8.34 -1.75 5.17
N PRO A 73 8.80 -2.79 5.88
CA PRO A 73 8.07 -4.03 6.05
C PRO A 73 6.65 -3.83 6.55
N HIS A 74 5.70 -4.39 5.83
CA HIS A 74 4.28 -4.30 6.10
C HIS A 74 3.55 -5.53 5.57
N THR A 75 2.29 -5.68 5.95
CA THR A 75 1.40 -6.75 5.49
C THR A 75 0.08 -6.19 5.00
N HIS A 76 -0.63 -6.98 4.21
CA HIS A 76 -2.01 -6.72 3.83
C HIS A 76 -2.91 -7.89 4.25
N PRO A 77 -4.21 -7.66 4.54
CA PRO A 77 -5.16 -8.73 4.88
C PRO A 77 -5.55 -9.60 3.69
N ILE A 78 -5.18 -9.19 2.48
CA ILE A 78 -5.48 -9.84 1.20
C ILE A 78 -4.21 -10.10 0.42
N ASP A 79 -4.28 -10.94 -0.61
CA ASP A 79 -3.21 -11.10 -1.60
C ASP A 79 -3.09 -9.81 -2.43
N GLU A 80 -1.86 -9.29 -2.55
CA GLU A 80 -1.56 -8.12 -3.34
C GLU A 80 -0.98 -8.55 -4.68
N ASN A 81 -1.71 -8.32 -5.76
CA ASN A 81 -1.26 -8.60 -7.12
C ASN A 81 -0.72 -7.31 -7.74
N ILE A 82 0.56 -7.32 -8.12
CA ILE A 82 1.30 -6.13 -8.55
C ILE A 82 1.71 -6.29 -10.00
N VAL A 83 1.49 -5.25 -10.81
CA VAL A 83 2.05 -5.13 -12.17
C VAL A 83 2.81 -3.82 -12.28
N VAL A 84 4.03 -3.86 -12.79
CA VAL A 84 4.82 -2.65 -13.06
C VAL A 84 4.40 -2.07 -14.40
N LEU A 85 3.84 -0.85 -14.39
CA LEU A 85 3.43 -0.14 -15.61
C LEU A 85 4.50 0.82 -16.13
N LYS A 86 5.38 1.30 -15.24
CA LYS A 86 6.48 2.21 -15.56
C LYS A 86 7.60 2.07 -14.53
N GLY A 87 8.85 2.25 -14.98
CA GLY A 87 10.03 2.26 -14.12
C GLY A 87 10.46 0.87 -13.67
N THR A 88 11.24 0.84 -12.58
CA THR A 88 11.76 -0.39 -11.97
C THR A 88 11.42 -0.40 -10.50
N TRP A 89 10.64 -1.38 -10.10
CA TRP A 89 10.31 -1.70 -8.74
C TRP A 89 11.22 -2.82 -8.24
N ALA A 90 11.45 -2.91 -6.95
CA ALA A 90 12.11 -4.05 -6.36
C ALA A 90 11.34 -4.50 -5.11
N LEU A 91 10.97 -5.77 -5.05
CA LEU A 91 10.16 -6.37 -3.99
C LEU A 91 11.01 -7.32 -3.17
N GLY A 92 10.89 -7.25 -1.85
CA GLY A 92 11.54 -8.18 -0.92
C GLY A 92 10.56 -8.69 0.12
N MET A 93 10.78 -9.92 0.58
CA MET A 93 9.95 -10.57 1.59
C MET A 93 10.65 -10.58 2.95
N GLY A 94 9.87 -10.40 4.02
CA GLY A 94 10.34 -10.49 5.40
C GLY A 94 9.96 -9.29 6.28
N GLU A 95 10.18 -9.45 7.57
CA GLU A 95 9.80 -8.46 8.61
C GLU A 95 10.85 -7.37 8.84
N ARG A 96 12.00 -7.47 8.19
CA ARG A 96 13.10 -6.49 8.26
C ARG A 96 13.52 -6.10 6.85
N TYR A 97 13.70 -4.80 6.63
CA TYR A 97 14.25 -4.33 5.37
C TYR A 97 15.65 -4.90 5.14
N ASN A 98 15.82 -5.56 4.00
CA ASN A 98 17.11 -6.11 3.56
C ASN A 98 17.29 -5.80 2.07
N PRO A 99 18.18 -4.86 1.71
CA PRO A 99 18.38 -4.49 0.30
C PRO A 99 18.92 -5.63 -0.56
N GLN A 100 19.60 -6.65 0.03
CA GLN A 100 20.10 -7.81 -0.68
C GLN A 100 19.00 -8.83 -1.04
N ALA A 101 17.84 -8.75 -0.40
CA ALA A 101 16.68 -9.59 -0.68
C ALA A 101 15.69 -8.96 -1.67
N LEU A 102 16.04 -7.81 -2.25
CA LEU A 102 15.20 -7.12 -3.21
C LEU A 102 15.34 -7.74 -4.61
N GLU A 103 14.25 -8.27 -5.13
CA GLU A 103 14.15 -8.78 -6.49
C GLU A 103 13.60 -7.69 -7.43
N PRO A 104 14.32 -7.34 -8.51
CA PRO A 104 13.88 -6.29 -9.43
C PRO A 104 12.69 -6.75 -10.28
N MET A 105 11.74 -5.85 -10.47
CA MET A 105 10.57 -6.00 -11.32
C MET A 105 10.58 -4.89 -12.38
N GLU A 106 10.77 -5.27 -13.62
CA GLU A 106 10.72 -4.36 -14.76
C GLU A 106 9.29 -4.20 -15.29
N VAL A 107 9.08 -3.26 -16.20
CA VAL A 107 7.77 -3.03 -16.84
C VAL A 107 7.21 -4.33 -17.42
N GLY A 108 5.95 -4.62 -17.11
CA GLY A 108 5.25 -5.84 -17.49
C GLY A 108 5.45 -7.01 -16.54
N THR A 109 6.35 -6.91 -15.55
CA THR A 109 6.52 -7.97 -14.55
C THR A 109 5.30 -8.00 -13.62
N PHE A 110 4.85 -9.22 -13.33
CA PHE A 110 3.85 -9.52 -12.29
C PHE A 110 4.53 -9.98 -11.01
N GLY A 111 4.07 -9.48 -9.88
CA GLY A 111 4.46 -9.91 -8.53
C GLY A 111 3.24 -10.23 -7.69
N LEU A 112 3.42 -11.14 -6.75
CA LEU A 112 2.41 -11.51 -5.74
C LEU A 112 3.01 -11.38 -4.36
N SER A 113 2.41 -10.52 -3.52
CA SER A 113 2.63 -10.51 -2.08
C SER A 113 1.47 -11.23 -1.41
N PRO A 114 1.66 -12.46 -0.87
CA PRO A 114 0.58 -13.20 -0.25
C PRO A 114 0.05 -12.47 1.00
N LYS A 115 -1.24 -12.62 1.25
CA LYS A 115 -1.90 -12.05 2.43
C LYS A 115 -1.16 -12.37 3.72
N LYS A 116 -1.05 -11.38 4.60
CA LYS A 116 -0.40 -11.49 5.92
C LYS A 116 1.10 -11.84 5.88
N MET A 117 1.71 -11.95 4.71
CA MET A 117 3.16 -12.09 4.60
C MET A 117 3.79 -10.70 4.59
N ALA A 118 4.77 -10.51 5.47
CA ALA A 118 5.51 -9.27 5.53
C ALA A 118 6.39 -9.12 4.29
N HIS A 119 6.34 -7.95 3.69
CA HIS A 119 7.13 -7.58 2.52
C HIS A 119 7.52 -6.11 2.56
N PHE A 120 8.51 -5.76 1.79
CA PHE A 120 9.05 -4.41 1.67
C PHE A 120 9.45 -4.15 0.23
N ALA A 121 9.67 -2.89 -0.12
CA ALA A 121 9.98 -2.57 -1.51
C ALA A 121 10.85 -1.33 -1.66
N LEU A 122 11.47 -1.21 -2.84
CA LEU A 122 12.24 -0.05 -3.27
C LEU A 122 11.81 0.37 -4.68
N SER A 123 11.47 1.62 -4.86
CA SER A 123 11.32 2.25 -6.16
C SER A 123 12.69 2.66 -6.69
N LYS A 124 13.31 1.86 -7.57
CA LYS A 124 14.65 2.17 -8.11
C LYS A 124 14.66 3.39 -9.01
N THR A 125 13.59 3.59 -9.76
CA THR A 125 13.34 4.76 -10.59
C THR A 125 11.95 5.31 -10.25
N TYR A 126 11.51 6.40 -10.86
CA TYR A 126 10.10 6.78 -10.78
C TYR A 126 9.23 5.64 -11.35
N THR A 127 8.41 5.06 -10.51
CA THR A 127 7.66 3.84 -10.81
C THR A 127 6.16 4.08 -10.72
N ILE A 128 5.40 3.47 -11.63
CA ILE A 128 3.96 3.34 -11.54
C ILE A 128 3.62 1.86 -11.43
N LEU A 129 2.98 1.48 -10.35
CA LEU A 129 2.44 0.16 -10.12
C LEU A 129 0.93 0.15 -10.34
N GLN A 130 0.40 -0.96 -10.83
CA GLN A 130 -1.00 -1.28 -10.74
C GLN A 130 -1.18 -2.45 -9.79
N ILE A 131 -2.02 -2.27 -8.79
CA ILE A 131 -2.36 -3.29 -7.79
C ILE A 131 -3.83 -3.62 -7.95
N HIS A 132 -4.16 -4.90 -7.87
CA HIS A 132 -5.54 -5.35 -7.90
C HIS A 132 -5.76 -6.50 -6.92
N GLY A 133 -6.97 -6.63 -6.44
CA GLY A 133 -7.35 -7.65 -5.46
C GLY A 133 -8.83 -7.60 -5.13
N ILE A 134 -9.16 -8.34 -4.08
CA ILE A 134 -10.49 -8.34 -3.47
C ILE A 134 -10.36 -7.69 -2.10
N GLY A 135 -11.00 -6.54 -1.90
CA GLY A 135 -10.87 -5.75 -0.67
C GLY A 135 -11.29 -6.47 0.63
N PRO A 136 -10.99 -5.91 1.78
CA PRO A 136 -10.41 -4.58 1.97
C PRO A 136 -8.88 -4.56 1.83
N PHE A 137 -8.34 -3.51 1.19
CA PHE A 137 -6.90 -3.28 1.07
C PHE A 137 -6.46 -2.28 2.12
N THR A 138 -5.79 -2.76 3.15
CA THR A 138 -5.22 -1.94 4.23
C THR A 138 -3.77 -2.33 4.47
N THR A 139 -2.97 -1.41 4.95
CA THR A 139 -1.55 -1.64 5.25
C THR A 139 -1.35 -1.74 6.77
N GLN A 140 -0.70 -2.82 7.20
CA GLN A 140 -0.29 -3.03 8.59
C GLN A 140 1.23 -3.05 8.65
N TRP A 141 1.82 -2.04 9.27
CA TRP A 141 3.27 -1.91 9.39
C TRP A 141 3.80 -2.90 10.43
N VAL A 142 4.84 -3.64 10.08
CA VAL A 142 5.54 -4.56 11.02
C VAL A 142 6.24 -3.78 12.12
N VAL A 143 6.73 -2.59 11.80
CA VAL A 143 7.40 -1.68 12.71
C VAL A 143 6.83 -0.27 12.58
N PRO A 144 6.90 0.55 13.65
CA PRO A 144 6.46 1.94 13.57
C PRO A 144 7.23 2.72 12.50
N VAL A 145 6.52 3.46 11.67
CA VAL A 145 7.10 4.37 10.68
C VAL A 145 6.69 5.80 11.03
N TYR A 146 7.67 6.65 11.29
CA TYR A 146 7.45 8.07 11.55
C TYR A 146 7.66 8.86 10.26
N ARG A 147 6.76 9.80 9.99
CA ARG A 147 6.89 10.75 8.88
C ARG A 147 6.86 12.17 9.42
N LEU A 148 7.89 12.95 9.12
CA LEU A 148 7.93 14.37 9.40
C LEU A 148 7.72 15.14 8.09
N THR A 149 6.69 15.98 8.07
CA THR A 149 6.38 16.90 6.97
C THR A 149 6.21 18.30 7.53
N ASP A 150 5.95 19.27 6.68
CA ASP A 150 5.56 20.64 7.06
C ASP A 150 4.31 20.70 7.96
N LYS A 151 3.50 19.65 7.96
CA LYS A 151 2.29 19.48 8.79
C LYS A 151 2.57 18.83 10.16
N GLY A 152 3.83 18.51 10.45
CA GLY A 152 4.26 17.87 11.70
C GLY A 152 4.59 16.40 11.56
N VAL A 153 4.70 15.72 12.70
CA VAL A 153 5.06 14.29 12.76
C VAL A 153 3.80 13.45 12.71
N LEU A 154 3.75 12.53 11.74
CA LEU A 154 2.75 11.49 11.65
C LEU A 154 3.38 10.16 12.03
N LEU A 155 2.70 9.40 12.89
CA LEU A 155 3.06 8.03 13.22
C LEU A 155 2.18 7.08 12.40
N GLN A 156 2.80 6.23 11.59
CA GLN A 156 2.13 5.13 10.91
C GLN A 156 2.45 3.86 11.69
N THR A 157 1.50 3.40 12.49
CA THR A 157 1.57 2.08 13.14
C THR A 157 0.53 1.17 12.51
N SER A 158 0.78 -0.15 12.51
CA SER A 158 -0.32 -1.09 12.64
C SER A 158 -1.05 -0.73 13.94
N ALA A 159 -2.36 -0.82 13.97
CA ALA A 159 -3.14 -0.61 15.20
C ALA A 159 -2.39 -1.26 16.37
N ALA A 160 -2.06 -0.47 17.37
CA ALA A 160 -1.18 -0.84 18.46
C ALA A 160 -1.51 -2.24 18.97
N GLU A 161 -0.56 -3.16 18.91
CA GLU A 161 -0.62 -4.37 19.71
C GLU A 161 -0.83 -3.92 21.17
N PRO A 162 -1.84 -4.46 21.87
CA PRO A 162 -2.05 -4.11 23.28
C PRO A 162 -0.78 -4.48 24.06
N GLY A 163 -0.06 -3.50 24.56
CA GLY A 163 1.12 -3.70 25.41
C GLY A 163 2.44 -3.14 24.88
N HIS A 164 2.52 -2.65 23.64
CA HIS A 164 3.67 -1.86 23.21
C HIS A 164 3.29 -0.38 23.26
N PRO A 165 3.85 0.39 24.21
CA PRO A 165 3.65 1.83 24.22
C PRO A 165 4.20 2.38 22.90
N ALA A 166 3.41 3.23 22.24
CA ALA A 166 3.92 3.97 21.09
C ALA A 166 5.22 4.68 21.54
N PRO A 167 6.33 4.52 20.79
CA PRO A 167 7.55 5.20 21.18
C PRO A 167 7.28 6.70 21.28
N THR A 168 7.49 7.25 22.44
CA THR A 168 7.15 8.66 22.76
C THR A 168 8.07 9.66 22.09
N SER A 169 9.12 9.21 21.42
CA SER A 169 10.03 10.09 20.67
C SER A 169 10.78 9.33 19.60
N PRO A 170 10.88 9.89 18.38
CA PRO A 170 11.74 9.37 17.33
C PRO A 170 13.21 9.78 17.56
N LEU A 171 13.73 9.61 18.78
CA LEU A 171 15.12 9.92 19.11
C LEU A 171 16.07 9.20 18.12
N GLY A 172 16.94 9.97 17.46
CA GLY A 172 17.89 9.46 16.47
C GLY A 172 17.38 9.38 15.03
N CYS A 173 16.10 9.67 14.79
CA CYS A 173 15.50 9.62 13.45
C CYS A 173 15.82 10.82 12.56
N PHE A 174 15.95 12.01 13.14
CA PHE A 174 15.98 13.25 12.36
C PHE A 174 17.35 13.93 12.44
N LEU A 175 18.34 13.37 11.71
CA LEU A 175 19.69 13.95 11.60
C LEU A 175 19.71 15.14 10.64
N LEU A 176 18.87 15.12 9.61
CA LEU A 176 18.61 16.27 8.74
C LEU A 176 17.20 16.77 9.03
N LYS A 177 17.01 18.09 8.90
CA LYS A 177 15.73 18.77 9.16
C LYS A 177 15.07 19.17 7.86
N LEU A 178 13.78 19.45 7.91
CA LEU A 178 13.08 20.10 6.81
C LEU A 178 13.74 21.45 6.53
N GLY A 179 13.99 21.72 5.25
CA GLY A 179 14.69 22.94 4.81
C GLY A 179 16.20 22.78 4.67
N ASP A 180 16.81 21.73 5.17
CA ASP A 180 18.25 21.49 4.99
C ASP A 180 18.59 21.31 3.52
N ARG A 181 19.65 22.02 3.07
CA ARG A 181 20.21 21.86 1.73
C ARG A 181 21.12 20.65 1.71
N VAL A 182 20.91 19.78 0.75
CA VAL A 182 21.67 18.54 0.61
C VAL A 182 22.11 18.31 -0.83
N ARG A 183 23.15 17.49 -0.98
CA ARG A 183 23.58 16.95 -2.27
C ARG A 183 23.67 15.43 -2.15
N GLY A 184 23.07 14.72 -3.08
CA GLY A 184 23.14 13.26 -3.20
C GLY A 184 23.46 12.83 -4.62
N ASN A 185 23.47 11.52 -4.84
CA ASN A 185 23.73 10.94 -6.17
C ASN A 185 22.71 11.37 -7.23
N SER A 186 21.48 11.67 -6.82
CA SER A 186 20.40 12.11 -7.70
C SER A 186 20.32 13.64 -7.89
N GLY A 187 21.25 14.40 -7.32
CA GLY A 187 21.33 15.85 -7.45
C GLY A 187 21.35 16.62 -6.13
N GLU A 188 21.18 17.95 -6.24
CA GLU A 188 21.06 18.86 -5.10
C GLU A 188 19.60 19.22 -4.86
N GLY A 189 19.27 19.55 -3.62
CA GLY A 189 17.92 20.00 -3.29
C GLY A 189 17.74 20.34 -1.82
N VAL A 190 16.48 20.42 -1.42
CA VAL A 190 16.07 20.76 -0.05
C VAL A 190 15.25 19.60 0.52
N VAL A 191 15.53 19.22 1.77
CA VAL A 191 14.74 18.19 2.47
C VAL A 191 13.33 18.71 2.72
N VAL A 192 12.32 18.00 2.20
CA VAL A 192 10.91 18.36 2.33
C VAL A 192 10.08 17.34 3.11
N GLU A 193 10.62 16.14 3.31
CA GLU A 193 9.98 15.09 4.11
C GLU A 193 11.06 14.17 4.69
N VAL A 194 10.81 13.65 5.89
CA VAL A 194 11.65 12.62 6.51
C VAL A 194 10.77 11.45 6.88
N GLN A 195 11.17 10.26 6.47
CA GLN A 195 10.55 9.02 6.92
C GLN A 195 11.57 8.21 7.73
N CYS A 196 11.20 7.82 8.94
CA CYS A 196 12.09 7.10 9.84
C CYS A 196 11.41 5.87 10.43
N THR A 197 12.16 4.77 10.43
CA THR A 197 11.86 3.56 11.17
C THR A 197 12.98 3.35 12.19
N PRO A 198 12.72 3.57 13.49
CA PRO A 198 13.75 3.50 14.52
C PRO A 198 14.52 2.20 14.50
N GLY A 199 15.86 2.30 14.53
CA GLY A 199 16.77 1.15 14.52
C GLY A 199 16.86 0.40 13.19
N GLN A 200 16.22 0.88 12.13
CA GLN A 200 16.29 0.28 10.79
C GLN A 200 16.75 1.29 9.73
N LEU A 201 15.91 2.27 9.41
CA LEU A 201 16.13 3.15 8.27
C LEU A 201 15.59 4.55 8.51
N THR A 202 16.35 5.56 8.06
CA THR A 202 15.85 6.92 7.84
C THR A 202 16.09 7.32 6.40
N GLN A 203 15.05 7.78 5.73
CA GLN A 203 15.12 8.27 4.36
C GLN A 203 14.54 9.68 4.28
N TYR A 204 15.06 10.45 3.33
CA TYR A 204 14.77 11.86 3.15
C TYR A 204 14.23 12.08 1.75
N ARG A 205 13.09 12.76 1.64
CA ARG A 205 12.56 13.23 0.37
C ARG A 205 13.17 14.60 0.09
N VAL A 206 13.84 14.70 -1.02
CA VAL A 206 14.58 15.91 -1.44
C VAL A 206 13.89 16.50 -2.66
N GLN A 207 13.55 17.78 -2.58
CA GLN A 207 13.04 18.56 -3.71
C GLN A 207 14.19 19.25 -4.43
N LYS A 208 14.31 18.97 -5.72
CA LYS A 208 15.28 19.63 -6.60
C LYS A 208 14.81 21.04 -7.02
N PRO A 209 15.73 21.90 -7.54
CA PRO A 209 15.36 23.23 -8.02
C PRO A 209 14.35 23.25 -9.18
N ASP A 210 14.27 22.16 -9.96
CA ASP A 210 13.33 21.99 -11.06
C ASP A 210 11.93 21.52 -10.60
N GLY A 211 11.76 21.31 -9.29
CA GLY A 211 10.53 20.84 -8.68
C GLY A 211 10.40 19.33 -8.59
N ASP A 212 11.27 18.56 -9.23
CA ASP A 212 11.31 17.10 -9.10
C ASP A 212 11.75 16.67 -7.70
N HIS A 213 11.45 15.43 -7.36
CA HIS A 213 11.80 14.86 -6.08
C HIS A 213 12.52 13.53 -6.23
N PHE A 214 13.34 13.21 -5.24
CA PHE A 214 13.90 11.88 -5.05
C PHE A 214 13.97 11.56 -3.56
N TRP A 215 14.09 10.27 -3.25
CA TRP A 215 14.35 9.79 -1.90
C TRP A 215 15.80 9.32 -1.80
N ALA A 216 16.42 9.56 -0.65
CA ALA A 216 17.77 9.10 -0.36
C ALA A 216 17.92 8.75 1.12
N GLN A 217 18.84 7.85 1.43
CA GLN A 217 19.24 7.54 2.80
C GLN A 217 20.25 8.59 3.29
N ARG A 218 20.50 8.60 4.59
CA ARG A 218 21.37 9.60 5.22
C ARG A 218 22.81 9.55 4.69
N ASP A 219 23.33 8.37 4.46
CA ASP A 219 24.69 8.12 3.95
C ASP A 219 24.85 8.51 2.47
N GLU A 220 23.77 8.57 1.73
CA GLU A 220 23.75 9.05 0.34
C GLU A 220 23.70 10.58 0.23
N LEU A 221 23.51 11.29 1.35
CA LEU A 221 23.35 12.74 1.39
C LEU A 221 24.49 13.44 2.15
N ASN A 222 25.11 14.43 1.51
CA ASN A 222 25.99 15.38 2.15
C ASN A 222 25.22 16.67 2.45
N ALA A 223 25.16 17.06 3.73
CA ALA A 223 24.60 18.36 4.10
C ALA A 223 25.51 19.45 3.55
N LYS A 224 24.94 20.39 2.79
CA LYS A 224 25.66 21.58 2.35
C LYS A 224 25.62 22.59 3.50
N PRO A 225 26.75 23.18 3.92
CA PRO A 225 26.72 24.21 4.97
C PRO A 225 25.79 25.34 4.54
N PRO A 226 25.09 25.98 5.49
CA PRO A 226 24.35 27.21 5.18
C PRO A 226 25.30 28.26 4.60
N ASN A 227 24.92 28.89 3.51
CA ASN A 227 25.64 30.04 2.93
C ASN A 227 25.57 31.20 3.90
#